data_b5135773a8a4cdea39aae9ba1cee9ffe
#
_entry.id   b5135773a8a4cdea39aae9ba1cee9ffe
#
_cell.length_a   1.000
_cell.length_b   1.000
_cell.length_c   1.000
_cell.angle_alpha   90.00
_cell.angle_beta   90.00
_cell.angle_gamma   90.00
#
_symmetry.space_group_name_H-M   'P 1'
#
loop_
_entity.id
_entity.type
_entity.pdbx_description
1 polymer ?
#
loop_
_entity_poly.entity_id
_entity_poly.type
_entity_poly.pdbx_seq_one_letter_code
_entity_poly.pdbx_strand_id
1 'polypeptide(L)'
;MSTFTLFHVVISLVGIGAGLIVIFGFLSGMKLPYSNALFLVMTIATSVTGFFFPYHGITPGIVVGIVSLVILALAVLALSKRWTKTYIVSCIAAEFFNVMVLIVQSFQKIPALHALAPTGKEPIVAVCQGAELVVFAVLAWIAIRKKAFLLR
;
A
#
# COMPACT_ATOMS: atom_id res chain seq x y z
N MET A 1 15.38 -17.89 -3.17
CA MET A 1 14.92 -16.51 -3.38
C MET A 1 16.12 -15.69 -3.80
N SER A 2 16.05 -14.90 -4.89
CA SER A 2 17.18 -14.08 -5.30
C SER A 2 17.41 -12.93 -4.30
N THR A 3 18.65 -12.40 -4.24
CA THR A 3 18.98 -11.24 -3.39
C THR A 3 18.10 -10.04 -3.73
N PHE A 4 17.79 -9.83 -5.01
CA PHE A 4 16.89 -8.77 -5.46
C PHE A 4 15.46 -8.98 -4.93
N THR A 5 14.94 -10.20 -4.99
CA THR A 5 13.61 -10.52 -4.44
C THR A 5 13.55 -10.27 -2.93
N LEU A 6 14.61 -10.67 -2.19
CA LEU A 6 14.68 -10.42 -0.75
C LEU A 6 14.69 -8.90 -0.46
N PHE A 7 15.50 -8.14 -1.18
CA PHE A 7 15.55 -6.68 -1.05
C PHE A 7 14.17 -6.07 -1.30
N HIS A 8 13.50 -6.43 -2.41
CA HIS A 8 12.17 -5.94 -2.73
C HIS A 8 11.14 -6.27 -1.63
N VAL A 9 11.15 -7.49 -1.10
CA VAL A 9 10.25 -7.89 -0.01
C VAL A 9 10.51 -7.08 1.25
N VAL A 10 11.77 -6.87 1.63
CA VAL A 10 12.12 -6.10 2.83
C VAL A 10 11.64 -4.67 2.72
N ILE A 11 11.92 -3.97 1.61
CA ILE A 11 11.45 -2.58 1.43
C ILE A 11 9.93 -2.49 1.39
N SER A 12 9.25 -3.50 0.82
CA SER A 12 7.78 -3.58 0.80
C SER A 12 7.21 -3.70 2.21
N LEU A 13 7.75 -4.58 3.04
CA LEU A 13 7.29 -4.76 4.42
C LEU A 13 7.57 -3.54 5.29
N VAL A 14 8.72 -2.88 5.10
CA VAL A 14 9.04 -1.61 5.77
C VAL A 14 8.05 -0.53 5.33
N GLY A 15 7.74 -0.45 4.04
CA GLY A 15 6.74 0.47 3.50
C GLY A 15 5.36 0.26 4.11
N ILE A 16 4.89 -0.99 4.15
CA ILE A 16 3.59 -1.36 4.76
C ILE A 16 3.58 -0.98 6.25
N GLY A 17 4.62 -1.35 7.01
CA GLY A 17 4.69 -1.00 8.44
C GLY A 17 4.64 0.52 8.67
N ALA A 18 5.39 1.29 7.88
CA ALA A 18 5.38 2.75 7.94
C ALA A 18 4.01 3.32 7.53
N GLY A 19 3.35 2.75 6.52
CA GLY A 19 2.02 3.16 6.06
C GLY A 19 0.94 2.97 7.12
N LEU A 20 0.95 1.85 7.83
CA LEU A 20 0.04 1.61 8.96
C LEU A 20 0.25 2.62 10.09
N ILE A 21 1.51 2.97 10.40
CA ILE A 21 1.85 4.02 11.38
C ILE A 21 1.33 5.39 10.90
N VAL A 22 1.46 5.70 9.62
CA VAL A 22 0.96 6.94 9.00
C VAL A 22 -0.57 7.02 9.12
N ILE A 23 -1.28 5.94 8.81
CA ILE A 23 -2.74 5.87 8.97
C ILE A 23 -3.13 6.09 10.43
N PHE A 24 -2.44 5.46 11.38
CA PHE A 24 -2.66 5.70 12.80
C PHE A 24 -2.45 7.18 13.15
N GLY A 25 -1.40 7.83 12.62
CA GLY A 25 -1.17 9.27 12.76
C GLY A 25 -2.36 10.11 12.24
N PHE A 26 -2.90 9.77 11.07
CA PHE A 26 -4.08 10.45 10.52
C PHE A 26 -5.31 10.31 11.42
N LEU A 27 -5.52 9.13 11.99
CA LEU A 27 -6.66 8.87 12.88
C LEU A 27 -6.50 9.53 14.24
N SER A 28 -5.27 9.69 14.73
CA SER A 28 -4.95 10.27 16.03
C SER A 28 -4.69 11.79 15.98
N GLY A 29 -4.63 12.38 14.77
CA GLY A 29 -4.27 13.80 14.59
C GLY A 29 -2.80 14.10 14.88
N MET A 30 -1.93 13.06 14.86
CA MET A 30 -0.51 13.17 15.14
C MET A 30 0.29 13.48 13.86
N LYS A 31 1.28 14.37 13.98
CA LYS A 31 2.25 14.60 12.90
C LYS A 31 3.39 13.61 13.03
N LEU A 32 3.58 12.78 12.02
CA LEU A 32 4.63 11.75 11.98
C LEU A 32 5.52 11.94 10.73
N PRO A 33 6.32 13.03 10.67
CA PRO A 33 7.06 13.41 9.45
C PRO A 33 8.04 12.32 9.00
N TYR A 34 8.72 11.66 9.91
CA TYR A 34 9.67 10.60 9.57
C TYR A 34 8.96 9.35 9.04
N SER A 35 7.86 8.94 9.66
CA SER A 35 7.07 7.80 9.18
C SER A 35 6.43 8.10 7.82
N ASN A 36 5.96 9.33 7.60
CA ASN A 36 5.45 9.78 6.30
C ASN A 36 6.53 9.70 5.21
N ALA A 37 7.72 10.23 5.48
CA ALA A 37 8.84 10.17 4.53
C ALA A 37 9.24 8.72 4.24
N LEU A 38 9.38 7.90 5.28
CA LEU A 38 9.73 6.48 5.15
C LEU A 38 8.68 5.73 4.32
N PHE A 39 7.39 5.93 4.61
CA PHE A 39 6.29 5.33 3.85
C PHE A 39 6.38 5.69 2.37
N LEU A 40 6.46 6.98 2.03
CA LEU A 40 6.50 7.42 0.64
C LEU A 40 7.72 6.87 -0.10
N VAL A 41 8.92 6.97 0.50
CA VAL A 41 10.16 6.49 -0.11
C VAL A 41 10.11 4.98 -0.32
N MET A 42 9.74 4.21 0.69
CA MET A 42 9.71 2.74 0.59
C MET A 42 8.63 2.25 -0.37
N THR A 43 7.44 2.88 -0.38
CA THR A 43 6.36 2.49 -1.30
C THR A 43 6.68 2.85 -2.75
N ILE A 44 7.30 4.01 -3.00
CA ILE A 44 7.81 4.37 -4.34
C ILE A 44 8.88 3.37 -4.78
N ALA A 45 9.86 3.09 -3.91
CA ALA A 45 10.93 2.13 -4.21
C ALA A 45 10.37 0.73 -4.49
N THR A 46 9.39 0.26 -3.71
CA THR A 46 8.69 -1.00 -3.94
C THR A 46 8.00 -1.02 -5.30
N SER A 47 7.23 0.03 -5.62
CA SER A 47 6.51 0.12 -6.90
C SER A 47 7.48 0.15 -8.08
N VAL A 48 8.57 0.91 -7.99
CA VAL A 48 9.60 1.00 -9.05
C VAL A 48 10.35 -0.32 -9.20
N THR A 49 10.83 -0.91 -8.11
CA THR A 49 11.57 -2.17 -8.17
C THR A 49 10.70 -3.33 -8.63
N GLY A 50 9.39 -3.25 -8.43
CA GLY A 50 8.42 -4.20 -8.97
C GLY A 50 8.53 -4.38 -10.47
N PHE A 51 8.85 -3.33 -11.23
CA PHE A 51 9.00 -3.40 -12.70
C PHE A 51 10.29 -4.10 -13.18
N PHE A 52 11.25 -4.32 -12.31
CA PHE A 52 12.49 -5.03 -12.67
C PHE A 52 12.39 -6.57 -12.59
N PHE A 53 11.26 -7.09 -12.14
CA PHE A 53 11.02 -8.53 -12.23
C PHE A 53 10.77 -8.94 -13.69
N PRO A 54 11.19 -10.16 -14.09
CA PRO A 54 10.92 -10.65 -15.44
C PRO A 54 9.42 -10.87 -15.65
N TYR A 55 8.86 -10.20 -16.64
CA TYR A 55 7.45 -10.34 -17.02
C TYR A 55 7.29 -10.93 -18.42
N HIS A 56 6.24 -11.73 -18.57
CA HIS A 56 5.75 -12.18 -19.86
C HIS A 56 4.38 -11.55 -20.13
N GLY A 57 4.39 -10.32 -20.66
CA GLY A 57 3.18 -9.54 -20.94
C GLY A 57 2.70 -8.68 -19.75
N ILE A 58 1.50 -8.09 -19.90
CA ILE A 58 0.89 -7.25 -18.87
C ILE A 58 0.30 -8.13 -17.77
N THR A 59 0.89 -8.09 -16.58
CA THR A 59 0.41 -8.82 -15.41
C THR A 59 -0.39 -7.90 -14.47
N PRO A 60 -1.26 -8.45 -13.60
CA PRO A 60 -1.93 -7.65 -12.56
C PRO A 60 -0.94 -6.85 -11.70
N GLY A 61 0.24 -7.38 -11.44
CA GLY A 61 1.30 -6.69 -10.69
C GLY A 61 1.81 -5.42 -11.37
N ILE A 62 1.97 -5.45 -12.71
CA ILE A 62 2.34 -4.27 -13.49
C ILE A 62 1.25 -3.20 -13.39
N VAL A 63 -0.02 -3.58 -13.55
CA VAL A 63 -1.15 -2.65 -13.46
C VAL A 63 -1.20 -1.99 -12.08
N VAL A 64 -1.10 -2.79 -11.02
CA VAL A 64 -1.06 -2.27 -9.63
C VAL A 64 0.13 -1.35 -9.42
N GLY A 65 1.32 -1.69 -9.94
CA GLY A 65 2.51 -0.85 -9.87
C GLY A 65 2.31 0.53 -10.52
N ILE A 66 1.71 0.57 -11.73
CA ILE A 66 1.41 1.82 -12.43
C ILE A 66 0.41 2.66 -11.63
N VAL A 67 -0.71 2.06 -11.20
CA VAL A 67 -1.74 2.75 -10.42
C VAL A 67 -1.14 3.28 -9.11
N SER A 68 -0.34 2.50 -8.42
CA SER A 68 0.34 2.91 -7.19
C SER A 68 1.26 4.12 -7.42
N LEU A 69 2.05 4.13 -8.50
CA LEU A 69 2.92 5.27 -8.80
C LEU A 69 2.13 6.55 -9.13
N VAL A 70 1.01 6.44 -9.83
CA VAL A 70 0.12 7.59 -10.09
C VAL A 70 -0.45 8.14 -8.79
N ILE A 71 -0.92 7.28 -7.89
CA ILE A 71 -1.45 7.67 -6.58
C ILE A 71 -0.34 8.29 -5.71
N LEU A 72 0.87 7.74 -5.72
CA LEU A 72 2.01 8.27 -4.98
C LEU A 72 2.46 9.63 -5.53
N ALA A 73 2.45 9.83 -6.84
CA ALA A 73 2.71 11.13 -7.45
C ALA A 73 1.67 12.16 -7.00
N LEU A 74 0.40 11.78 -6.93
CA LEU A 74 -0.67 12.63 -6.39
C LEU A 74 -0.47 12.91 -4.91
N ALA A 75 -0.02 11.93 -4.11
CA ALA A 75 0.30 12.14 -2.69
C ALA A 75 1.43 13.16 -2.53
N VAL A 76 2.53 13.04 -3.28
CA VAL A 76 3.66 13.98 -3.23
C VAL A 76 3.23 15.38 -3.68
N LEU A 77 2.44 15.48 -4.75
CA LEU A 77 1.88 16.75 -5.19
C LEU A 77 0.97 17.38 -4.13
N ALA A 78 0.08 16.58 -3.54
CA ALA A 78 -0.83 17.04 -2.50
C ALA A 78 -0.07 17.50 -1.24
N LEU A 79 1.03 16.82 -0.89
CA LEU A 79 1.91 17.23 0.21
C LEU A 79 2.56 18.59 -0.08
N SER A 80 3.10 18.81 -1.29
CA SER A 80 3.74 20.06 -1.69
C SER A 80 2.74 21.23 -1.77
N LYS A 81 1.51 20.96 -2.19
CA LYS A 81 0.42 21.95 -2.30
C LYS A 81 -0.39 22.12 -1.00
N ARG A 82 -0.08 21.35 0.04
CA ARG A 82 -0.81 21.32 1.33
C ARG A 82 -2.29 20.93 1.18
N TRP A 83 -2.62 20.08 0.21
CA TRP A 83 -3.95 19.53 -0.01
C TRP A 83 -4.21 18.36 0.96
N THR A 84 -4.50 18.68 2.21
CA THR A 84 -4.56 17.71 3.30
C THR A 84 -5.47 16.51 3.01
N LYS A 85 -6.70 16.76 2.54
CA LYS A 85 -7.64 15.65 2.24
C LYS A 85 -7.13 14.75 1.13
N THR A 86 -6.64 15.35 0.04
CA THR A 86 -6.08 14.60 -1.10
C THR A 86 -4.87 13.80 -0.66
N TYR A 87 -3.99 14.37 0.16
CA TYR A 87 -2.83 13.68 0.71
C TYR A 87 -3.23 12.45 1.53
N ILE A 88 -4.17 12.61 2.48
CA ILE A 88 -4.67 11.51 3.33
C ILE A 88 -5.25 10.38 2.48
N VAL A 89 -6.15 10.73 1.53
CA VAL A 89 -6.79 9.73 0.67
C VAL A 89 -5.76 9.01 -0.19
N SER A 90 -4.81 9.74 -0.79
CA SER A 90 -3.77 9.14 -1.61
C SER A 90 -2.85 8.21 -0.82
N CYS A 91 -2.45 8.60 0.41
CA CYS A 91 -1.64 7.72 1.26
C CYS A 91 -2.40 6.45 1.66
N ILE A 92 -3.68 6.57 2.04
CA ILE A 92 -4.51 5.42 2.41
C ILE A 92 -4.74 4.50 1.19
N ALA A 93 -4.97 5.07 0.01
CA ALA A 93 -5.11 4.30 -1.22
C ALA A 93 -3.81 3.60 -1.63
N ALA A 94 -2.65 4.26 -1.49
CA ALA A 94 -1.36 3.62 -1.75
C ALA A 94 -1.10 2.45 -0.80
N GLU A 95 -1.43 2.62 0.49
CA GLU A 95 -1.28 1.56 1.48
C GLU A 95 -2.27 0.41 1.25
N PHE A 96 -3.51 0.70 0.82
CA PHE A 96 -4.45 -0.33 0.38
C PHE A 96 -3.84 -1.22 -0.71
N PHE A 97 -3.23 -0.66 -1.75
CA PHE A 97 -2.58 -1.46 -2.80
C PHE A 97 -1.40 -2.27 -2.28
N ASN A 98 -0.63 -1.74 -1.33
CA ASN A 98 0.45 -2.49 -0.68
C ASN A 98 -0.07 -3.72 0.07
N VAL A 99 -1.12 -3.55 0.88
CA VAL A 99 -1.73 -4.63 1.67
C VAL A 99 -2.44 -5.61 0.77
N MET A 100 -3.13 -5.15 -0.29
CA MET A 100 -3.75 -6.00 -1.31
C MET A 100 -2.73 -6.96 -1.94
N VAL A 101 -1.57 -6.44 -2.35
CA VAL A 101 -0.47 -7.27 -2.88
C VAL A 101 0.07 -8.21 -1.81
N LEU A 102 0.22 -7.75 -0.56
CA LEU A 102 0.64 -8.61 0.56
C LEU A 102 -0.31 -9.78 0.77
N ILE A 103 -1.62 -9.56 0.73
CA ILE A 103 -2.64 -10.63 0.83
C ILE A 103 -2.43 -11.65 -0.29
N VAL A 104 -2.37 -11.21 -1.55
CA VAL A 104 -2.16 -12.11 -2.70
C VAL A 104 -0.86 -12.90 -2.56
N GLN A 105 0.25 -12.23 -2.23
CA GLN A 105 1.54 -12.89 -2.06
C GLN A 105 1.54 -13.87 -0.88
N SER A 106 0.79 -13.58 0.18
CA SER A 106 0.65 -14.48 1.33
C SER A 106 -0.05 -15.78 0.94
N PHE A 107 -1.13 -15.70 0.16
CA PHE A 107 -1.80 -16.91 -0.37
C PHE A 107 -0.93 -17.69 -1.36
N GLN A 108 -0.02 -17.04 -2.07
CA GLN A 108 0.88 -17.70 -3.02
C GLN A 108 2.12 -18.31 -2.36
N LYS A 109 2.63 -17.74 -1.26
CA LYS A 109 3.95 -18.05 -0.70
C LYS A 109 3.92 -18.80 0.63
N ILE A 110 2.86 -18.64 1.42
CA ILE A 110 2.74 -19.30 2.73
C ILE A 110 2.02 -20.63 2.54
N PRO A 111 2.67 -21.79 2.84
CA PRO A 111 2.12 -23.10 2.54
C PRO A 111 0.72 -23.35 3.09
N ALA A 112 0.44 -22.91 4.32
CA ALA A 112 -0.87 -23.06 4.95
C ALA A 112 -1.97 -22.26 4.22
N LEU A 113 -1.66 -21.04 3.75
CA LEU A 113 -2.59 -20.23 2.98
C LEU A 113 -2.73 -20.70 1.55
N HIS A 114 -1.61 -21.15 0.96
CA HIS A 114 -1.61 -21.75 -0.38
C HIS A 114 -2.50 -23.01 -0.47
N ALA A 115 -2.52 -23.81 0.60
CA ALA A 115 -3.44 -24.95 0.67
C ALA A 115 -4.93 -24.56 0.63
N LEU A 116 -5.28 -23.36 1.09
CA LEU A 116 -6.64 -22.82 1.04
C LEU A 116 -7.00 -22.18 -0.31
N ALA A 117 -5.99 -21.73 -1.05
CA ALA A 117 -6.16 -21.04 -2.34
C ALA A 117 -5.04 -21.45 -3.32
N PRO A 118 -5.00 -22.71 -3.78
CA PRO A 118 -3.92 -23.22 -4.63
C PRO A 118 -3.79 -22.49 -5.98
N THR A 119 -4.88 -21.98 -6.53
CA THR A 119 -4.88 -21.24 -7.80
C THR A 119 -4.82 -19.74 -7.63
N GLY A 120 -5.05 -19.23 -6.39
CA GLY A 120 -5.17 -17.82 -6.08
C GLY A 120 -6.46 -17.17 -6.58
N LYS A 121 -7.39 -17.96 -7.13
CA LYS A 121 -8.69 -17.50 -7.64
C LYS A 121 -9.87 -17.94 -6.76
N GLU A 122 -9.58 -18.62 -5.67
CA GLU A 122 -10.58 -19.11 -4.74
C GLU A 122 -11.34 -17.97 -4.04
N PRO A 123 -12.62 -18.17 -3.72
CA PRO A 123 -13.46 -17.14 -3.10
C PRO A 123 -12.86 -16.53 -1.82
N ILE A 124 -12.08 -17.29 -1.07
CA ILE A 124 -11.42 -16.82 0.16
C ILE A 124 -10.51 -15.62 -0.10
N VAL A 125 -9.79 -15.59 -1.22
CA VAL A 125 -8.91 -14.48 -1.60
C VAL A 125 -9.75 -13.23 -1.87
N ALA A 126 -10.85 -13.38 -2.62
CA ALA A 126 -11.77 -12.28 -2.91
C ALA A 126 -12.45 -11.75 -1.65
N VAL A 127 -12.80 -12.62 -0.70
CA VAL A 127 -13.37 -12.23 0.60
C VAL A 127 -12.36 -11.41 1.40
N CYS A 128 -11.09 -11.85 1.47
CA CYS A 128 -10.03 -11.09 2.16
C CYS A 128 -9.82 -9.71 1.54
N GLN A 129 -9.77 -9.62 0.21
CA GLN A 129 -9.61 -8.34 -0.50
C GLN A 129 -10.84 -7.43 -0.34
N GLY A 130 -12.05 -8.01 -0.35
CA GLY A 130 -13.29 -7.26 -0.10
C GLY A 130 -13.35 -6.71 1.33
N ALA A 131 -12.95 -7.50 2.32
CA ALA A 131 -12.86 -7.06 3.71
C ALA A 131 -11.81 -5.94 3.87
N GLU A 132 -10.64 -6.09 3.25
CA GLU A 132 -9.60 -5.06 3.19
C GLU A 132 -10.14 -3.75 2.61
N LEU A 133 -10.81 -3.80 1.46
CA LEU A 133 -11.40 -2.63 0.82
C LEU A 133 -12.35 -1.88 1.76
N VAL A 134 -13.23 -2.60 2.45
CA VAL A 134 -14.17 -2.02 3.41
C VAL A 134 -13.42 -1.35 4.57
N VAL A 135 -12.41 -2.02 5.13
CA VAL A 135 -11.60 -1.46 6.23
C VAL A 135 -10.91 -0.17 5.78
N PHE A 136 -10.22 -0.17 4.64
CA PHE A 136 -9.51 1.01 4.15
C PHE A 136 -10.45 2.16 3.77
N ALA A 137 -11.65 1.86 3.23
CA ALA A 137 -12.67 2.86 2.97
C ALA A 137 -13.17 3.54 4.26
N VAL A 138 -13.40 2.75 5.32
CA VAL A 138 -13.79 3.25 6.65
C VAL A 138 -12.66 4.10 7.25
N LEU A 139 -11.40 3.64 7.18
CA LEU A 139 -10.25 4.39 7.67
C LEU A 139 -10.10 5.73 6.96
N ALA A 140 -10.25 5.76 5.62
CA ALA A 140 -10.22 6.99 4.84
C ALA A 140 -11.33 7.95 5.26
N TRP A 141 -12.56 7.45 5.41
CA TRP A 141 -13.70 8.24 5.83
C TRP A 141 -13.50 8.87 7.22
N ILE A 142 -13.02 8.09 8.21
CA ILE A 142 -12.73 8.59 9.55
C ILE A 142 -11.62 9.63 9.52
N ALA A 143 -10.51 9.35 8.80
CA ALA A 143 -9.36 10.24 8.72
C ALA A 143 -9.72 11.61 8.11
N ILE A 144 -10.54 11.62 7.06
CA ILE A 144 -11.02 12.87 6.44
C ILE A 144 -11.91 13.68 7.41
N ARG A 145 -12.77 13.01 8.18
CA ARG A 145 -13.68 13.68 9.13
C ARG A 145 -12.96 14.26 10.33
N LYS A 146 -11.90 13.63 10.81
CA LYS A 146 -11.13 14.12 11.98
C LYS A 146 -10.33 15.39 11.72
N LYS A 147 -10.42 16.01 10.52
CA LYS A 147 -9.69 17.23 10.14
C LYS A 147 -8.21 17.11 10.53
N ALA A 148 -7.52 16.15 9.92
CA ALA A 148 -6.11 15.95 10.22
C ALA A 148 -5.32 17.25 10.02
N PHE A 149 -4.84 17.82 11.10
CA PHE A 149 -4.04 19.05 11.23
C PHE A 149 -2.62 18.92 10.62
N LEU A 150 -2.46 18.04 9.62
CA LEU A 150 -1.17 17.44 9.25
C LEU A 150 -0.30 18.31 8.34
N LEU A 151 -0.88 19.29 7.67
CA LEU A 151 -0.14 20.13 6.70
C LEU A 151 -0.14 21.63 7.07
N ARG A 152 -0.49 21.99 8.30
CA ARG A 152 -0.33 23.35 8.82
C ARG A 152 0.96 23.51 9.56
#